data_2e722a474d68462a8e4b883145d04bfb
#
_entry.id   2e722a474d68462a8e4b883145d04bfb
#
_cell.length_a   1.000
_cell.length_b   1.000
_cell.length_c   1.000
_cell.angle_alpha   90.00
_cell.angle_beta   90.00
_cell.angle_gamma   90.00
#
_symmetry.space_group_name_H-M   'P 1'
#
loop_
_entity.id
_entity.type
_entity.pdbx_description
1 polymer ?
#
loop_
_entity_poly.entity_id
_entity_poly.type
_entity_poly.pdbx_seq_one_letter_code
_entity_poly.pdbx_strand_id
1 'polypeptide(L)'
;QILNAGCAMVNCMPVFIAKGGYFGRQFEERGLPIVGDDIKSQVGATITHRALARLFADRGVKLLRTSQLNVGGNMDFYNMLERERLESKKISKTNAVTSIVEDEMEPDNVHVGPSDYVPWLTDRKWAHIRVEGQAFGDVPLNLELKLEVWDSPNSAGIVIDAVRCCKLALNEGISGQLD
;
A
#
# COMPACT_ATOMS: atom_id res chain seq x y z
N GLN A 1 -10.83 -4.96 -23.69
CA GLN A 1 -12.26 -5.30 -23.56
C GLN A 1 -13.02 -4.21 -22.81
N ILE A 2 -12.60 -3.77 -21.59
CA ILE A 2 -13.26 -2.73 -20.78
C ILE A 2 -13.45 -1.43 -21.58
N LEU A 3 -12.37 -0.92 -22.19
CA LEU A 3 -12.40 0.27 -23.04
C LEU A 3 -13.37 0.14 -24.23
N ASN A 4 -13.42 -1.04 -24.85
CA ASN A 4 -14.33 -1.30 -25.98
C ASN A 4 -15.79 -1.38 -25.55
N ALA A 5 -16.03 -1.73 -24.28
CA ALA A 5 -17.37 -1.73 -23.68
C ALA A 5 -17.81 -0.33 -23.21
N GLY A 6 -16.96 0.68 -23.29
CA GLY A 6 -17.27 2.03 -22.83
C GLY A 6 -17.43 2.13 -21.32
N CYS A 7 -16.67 1.33 -20.55
CA CYS A 7 -16.77 1.28 -19.10
C CYS A 7 -15.57 1.98 -18.44
N ALA A 8 -15.79 2.65 -17.33
CA ALA A 8 -14.74 3.06 -16.39
C ALA A 8 -14.09 1.85 -15.74
N MET A 9 -12.89 1.99 -15.20
CA MET A 9 -12.15 0.89 -14.60
C MET A 9 -11.65 1.24 -13.20
N VAL A 10 -11.82 0.28 -12.27
CA VAL A 10 -11.14 0.27 -10.97
C VAL A 10 -10.17 -0.91 -10.95
N ASN A 11 -8.87 -0.61 -10.95
CA ASN A 11 -7.83 -1.63 -10.93
C ASN A 11 -7.34 -1.87 -9.51
N CYS A 12 -7.76 -2.98 -8.90
CA CYS A 12 -7.32 -3.39 -7.57
C CYS A 12 -6.06 -4.25 -7.58
N MET A 13 -5.60 -4.69 -8.77
CA MET A 13 -4.43 -5.54 -8.89
C MET A 13 -3.13 -4.73 -8.78
N PRO A 14 -2.04 -5.32 -8.28
CA PRO A 14 -0.74 -4.65 -8.19
C PRO A 14 0.00 -4.63 -9.54
N VAL A 15 -0.71 -4.28 -10.60
CA VAL A 15 -0.20 -4.14 -11.97
C VAL A 15 -0.46 -2.72 -12.43
N PHE A 16 0.58 -2.04 -12.92
CA PHE A 16 0.49 -0.65 -13.36
C PHE A 16 -0.30 -0.55 -14.68
N ILE A 17 -1.60 -0.29 -14.57
CA ILE A 17 -2.51 -0.04 -15.68
C ILE A 17 -2.88 1.44 -15.71
N ALA A 18 -3.37 1.99 -14.60
CA ALA A 18 -3.74 3.40 -14.50
C ALA A 18 -2.51 4.31 -14.62
N LYS A 19 -1.45 4.01 -13.86
CA LYS A 19 -0.19 4.78 -13.84
C LYS A 19 0.75 4.46 -15.02
N GLY A 20 0.42 3.48 -15.83
CA GLY A 20 1.25 3.01 -16.95
C GLY A 20 1.33 3.95 -18.16
N GLY A 21 0.74 5.14 -18.11
CA GLY A 21 0.78 6.15 -19.16
C GLY A 21 0.07 5.78 -20.47
N TYR A 22 0.22 4.57 -20.96
CA TYR A 22 -0.44 4.12 -22.18
C TYR A 22 -1.96 3.93 -22.00
N PHE A 23 -2.36 3.12 -21.02
CA PHE A 23 -3.77 2.87 -20.77
C PHE A 23 -4.49 4.09 -20.18
N GLY A 24 -3.83 4.85 -19.31
CA GLY A 24 -4.38 6.10 -18.79
C GLY A 24 -4.84 7.04 -19.90
N ARG A 25 -3.96 7.26 -20.92
CA ARG A 25 -4.31 8.06 -22.12
C ARG A 25 -5.45 7.45 -22.93
N GLN A 26 -5.47 6.13 -23.11
CA GLN A 26 -6.57 5.46 -23.84
C GLN A 26 -7.92 5.62 -23.15
N PHE A 27 -7.95 5.67 -21.79
CA PHE A 27 -9.16 5.99 -21.04
C PHE A 27 -9.54 7.46 -21.20
N GLU A 28 -8.58 8.37 -21.13
CA GLU A 28 -8.78 9.82 -21.32
C GLU A 28 -9.36 10.14 -22.70
N GLU A 29 -8.76 9.62 -23.79
CA GLU A 29 -9.21 9.80 -25.17
C GLU A 29 -10.65 9.32 -25.42
N ARG A 30 -11.15 8.40 -24.61
CA ARG A 30 -12.52 7.89 -24.67
C ARG A 30 -13.49 8.51 -23.68
N GLY A 31 -13.04 9.52 -22.93
CA GLY A 31 -13.86 10.15 -21.93
C GLY A 31 -14.21 9.27 -20.73
N LEU A 32 -13.37 8.27 -20.44
CA LEU A 32 -13.60 7.29 -19.37
C LEU A 32 -12.58 7.46 -18.24
N PRO A 33 -13.00 7.43 -16.97
CA PRO A 33 -12.07 7.45 -15.84
C PRO A 33 -11.50 6.05 -15.56
N ILE A 34 -10.27 6.05 -15.03
CA ILE A 34 -9.60 4.87 -14.46
C ILE A 34 -8.98 5.24 -13.13
N VAL A 35 -9.16 4.38 -12.11
CA VAL A 35 -8.52 4.50 -10.80
C VAL A 35 -7.75 3.23 -10.46
N GLY A 36 -6.63 3.36 -9.82
CA GLY A 36 -5.70 2.29 -9.41
C GLY A 36 -4.27 2.85 -9.41
N ASP A 37 -3.25 2.08 -9.27
CA ASP A 37 -3.16 0.65 -9.17
C ASP A 37 -2.86 0.26 -7.70
N ASP A 38 -3.05 -1.02 -7.35
CA ASP A 38 -2.76 -1.53 -6.00
C ASP A 38 -3.47 -0.70 -4.90
N ILE A 39 -4.80 -0.64 -4.96
CA ILE A 39 -5.64 0.13 -4.03
C ILE A 39 -5.38 -0.34 -2.60
N LYS A 40 -5.06 0.60 -1.71
CA LYS A 40 -4.76 0.31 -0.31
C LYS A 40 -6.02 -0.07 0.47
N SER A 41 -5.85 -0.98 1.45
CA SER A 41 -6.93 -1.32 2.39
C SER A 41 -7.27 -0.15 3.32
N GLN A 42 -8.42 -0.21 3.99
CA GLN A 42 -8.85 0.80 4.98
C GLN A 42 -7.83 0.97 6.11
N VAL A 43 -7.48 -0.14 6.78
CA VAL A 43 -6.41 -0.17 7.78
C VAL A 43 -5.43 -1.27 7.38
N GLY A 44 -4.39 -0.89 6.68
CA GLY A 44 -3.34 -1.80 6.21
C GLY A 44 -2.03 -1.62 6.95
N ALA A 45 -1.15 -2.61 6.86
CA ALA A 45 0.15 -2.59 7.51
C ALA A 45 0.99 -1.36 7.12
N THR A 46 1.01 -1.00 5.84
CA THR A 46 1.78 0.16 5.36
C THR A 46 1.24 1.48 5.91
N ILE A 47 -0.10 1.65 5.95
CA ILE A 47 -0.73 2.85 6.51
C ILE A 47 -0.44 2.96 7.99
N THR A 48 -0.56 1.85 8.73
CA THR A 48 -0.27 1.78 10.16
C THR A 48 1.20 2.09 10.44
N HIS A 49 2.12 1.50 9.67
CA HIS A 49 3.55 1.74 9.79
C HIS A 49 3.91 3.21 9.55
N ARG A 50 3.33 3.82 8.51
CA ARG A 50 3.47 5.26 8.23
C ARG A 50 2.99 6.12 9.41
N ALA A 51 1.84 5.79 9.99
CA ALA A 51 1.30 6.53 11.13
C ALA A 51 2.24 6.44 12.35
N LEU A 52 2.85 5.27 12.60
CA LEU A 52 3.83 5.10 13.67
C LEU A 52 5.12 5.88 13.41
N ALA A 53 5.67 5.82 12.19
CA ALA A 53 6.85 6.60 11.80
C ALA A 53 6.56 8.11 11.94
N ARG A 54 5.38 8.55 11.50
CA ARG A 54 4.94 9.94 11.66
C ARG A 54 4.81 10.36 13.12
N LEU A 55 4.29 9.49 13.98
CA LEU A 55 4.21 9.74 15.42
C LEU A 55 5.59 10.01 16.03
N PHE A 56 6.63 9.25 15.63
CA PHE A 56 8.00 9.47 16.07
C PHE A 56 8.49 10.85 15.66
N ALA A 57 8.34 11.19 14.36
CA ALA A 57 8.74 12.49 13.82
C ALA A 57 8.00 13.65 14.53
N ASP A 58 6.68 13.60 14.65
CA ASP A 58 5.87 14.64 15.26
C ASP A 58 6.18 14.84 16.76
N ARG A 59 6.76 13.83 17.41
CA ARG A 59 7.16 13.88 18.82
C ARG A 59 8.65 14.14 19.04
N GLY A 60 9.41 14.43 17.97
CA GLY A 60 10.84 14.70 18.04
C GLY A 60 11.68 13.51 18.47
N VAL A 61 11.20 12.29 18.20
CA VAL A 61 11.95 11.04 18.41
C VAL A 61 12.68 10.72 17.13
N LYS A 62 14.00 10.62 17.18
CA LYS A 62 14.80 10.22 16.03
C LYS A 62 14.53 8.77 15.68
N LEU A 63 14.03 8.49 14.47
CA LEU A 63 13.85 7.15 13.98
C LEU A 63 15.21 6.57 13.56
N LEU A 64 15.61 5.45 14.16
CA LEU A 64 16.90 4.80 13.88
C LEU A 64 16.74 3.66 12.89
N ARG A 65 15.77 2.77 13.13
CA ARG A 65 15.49 1.65 12.25
C ARG A 65 14.05 1.17 12.40
N THR A 66 13.57 0.49 11.38
CA THR A 66 12.22 -0.04 11.39
C THR A 66 12.06 -1.28 10.53
N SER A 67 11.13 -2.15 10.94
CA SER A 67 10.79 -3.34 10.15
C SER A 67 9.29 -3.58 10.11
N GLN A 68 8.83 -4.14 9.00
CA GLN A 68 7.48 -4.62 8.82
C GLN A 68 7.53 -6.00 8.18
N LEU A 69 7.08 -7.01 8.90
CA LEU A 69 6.96 -8.38 8.44
C LEU A 69 5.49 -8.71 8.24
N ASN A 70 5.15 -9.29 7.10
CA ASN A 70 3.77 -9.64 6.78
C ASN A 70 3.65 -11.14 6.55
N VAL A 71 2.58 -11.74 7.07
CA VAL A 71 2.23 -13.14 6.83
C VAL A 71 0.76 -13.19 6.46
N GLY A 72 0.40 -13.93 5.43
CA GLY A 72 -0.98 -14.05 4.97
C GLY A 72 -1.25 -15.40 4.34
N GLY A 73 -2.53 -15.73 4.15
CA GLY A 73 -2.96 -17.01 3.61
C GLY A 73 -3.76 -16.92 2.32
N ASN A 74 -3.92 -15.72 1.75
CA ASN A 74 -4.63 -15.55 0.48
C ASN A 74 -3.68 -15.69 -0.73
N MET A 75 -4.25 -15.68 -1.93
CA MET A 75 -3.51 -15.88 -3.18
C MET A 75 -2.53 -14.73 -3.50
N ASP A 76 -2.73 -13.53 -2.97
CA ASP A 76 -1.77 -12.44 -3.13
C ASP A 76 -0.45 -12.79 -2.43
N PHE A 77 -0.52 -13.32 -1.20
CA PHE A 77 0.67 -13.81 -0.49
C PHE A 77 1.32 -15.01 -1.16
N TYR A 78 0.53 -15.95 -1.67
CA TYR A 78 1.06 -17.07 -2.45
C TYR A 78 1.84 -16.59 -3.69
N ASN A 79 1.25 -15.68 -4.46
CA ASN A 79 1.87 -15.11 -5.66
C ASN A 79 3.13 -14.28 -5.35
N MET A 80 3.23 -13.71 -4.14
CA MET A 80 4.40 -12.95 -3.71
C MET A 80 5.60 -13.83 -3.32
N LEU A 81 5.47 -15.15 -3.24
CA LEU A 81 6.61 -16.06 -3.08
C LEU A 81 7.49 -16.10 -4.34
N GLU A 82 7.00 -15.67 -5.51
CA GLU A 82 7.80 -15.52 -6.71
C GLU A 82 8.66 -14.24 -6.64
N ARG A 83 9.97 -14.41 -6.67
CA ARG A 83 10.98 -13.36 -6.42
C ARG A 83 10.85 -12.13 -7.33
N GLU A 84 10.50 -12.30 -8.59
CA GLU A 84 10.38 -11.19 -9.55
C GLU A 84 9.25 -10.21 -9.22
N ARG A 85 8.22 -10.67 -8.52
CA ARG A 85 7.10 -9.81 -8.05
C ARG A 85 7.39 -9.11 -6.74
N LEU A 86 8.38 -9.59 -5.98
CA LEU A 86 8.79 -9.04 -4.69
C LEU A 86 9.48 -7.67 -4.82
N GLU A 87 10.30 -7.46 -5.83
CA GLU A 87 11.17 -6.27 -5.94
C GLU A 87 10.36 -4.98 -6.12
N SER A 88 9.36 -4.97 -7.00
CA SER A 88 8.53 -3.79 -7.23
C SER A 88 7.68 -3.40 -6.01
N LYS A 89 7.15 -4.39 -5.29
CA LYS A 89 6.40 -4.16 -4.05
C LYS A 89 7.29 -3.71 -2.89
N LYS A 90 8.54 -4.20 -2.82
CA LYS A 90 9.51 -3.80 -1.78
C LYS A 90 9.85 -2.32 -1.92
N ILE A 91 10.17 -1.86 -3.13
CA ILE A 91 10.51 -0.46 -3.41
C ILE A 91 9.34 0.47 -3.05
N SER A 92 8.13 0.16 -3.48
CA SER A 92 6.93 0.97 -3.19
C SER A 92 6.63 1.10 -1.70
N LYS A 93 6.80 0.01 -0.93
CA LYS A 93 6.51 -0.01 0.51
C LYS A 93 7.60 0.67 1.32
N THR A 94 8.86 0.50 0.95
CA THR A 94 9.99 1.16 1.60
C THR A 94 9.88 2.67 1.42
N ASN A 95 9.69 3.15 0.20
CA ASN A 95 9.50 4.57 -0.09
C ASN A 95 8.32 5.18 0.67
N ALA A 96 7.25 4.42 0.89
CA ALA A 96 6.09 4.89 1.65
C ALA A 96 6.41 5.18 3.12
N VAL A 97 7.39 4.52 3.72
CA VAL A 97 7.80 4.74 5.12
C VAL A 97 8.90 5.81 5.19
N THR A 98 9.91 5.73 4.32
CA THR A 98 11.06 6.66 4.32
C THR A 98 10.67 8.08 3.94
N SER A 99 9.64 8.27 3.11
CA SER A 99 9.17 9.60 2.69
C SER A 99 8.61 10.49 3.82
N ILE A 100 8.45 9.96 5.03
CA ILE A 100 7.91 10.69 6.18
C ILE A 100 9.01 11.13 7.14
N VAL A 101 10.18 10.53 7.05
CA VAL A 101 11.31 10.78 7.92
C VAL A 101 12.19 11.85 7.26
N GLU A 102 12.44 12.94 7.98
CA GLU A 102 13.28 14.05 7.48
C GLU A 102 14.75 13.66 7.33
N ASP A 103 15.21 12.73 8.18
CA ASP A 103 16.57 12.20 8.11
C ASP A 103 16.64 11.03 7.11
N GLU A 104 17.62 11.06 6.23
CA GLU A 104 17.89 9.97 5.28
C GLU A 104 18.31 8.72 6.05
N MET A 105 17.47 7.67 5.98
CA MET A 105 17.75 6.40 6.64
C MET A 105 18.61 5.51 5.75
N GLU A 106 19.63 4.91 6.32
CA GLU A 106 20.41 3.88 5.63
C GLU A 106 19.52 2.72 5.18
N PRO A 107 19.69 2.21 3.96
CA PRO A 107 18.82 1.16 3.39
C PRO A 107 18.68 -0.09 4.27
N ASP A 108 19.73 -0.47 4.99
CA ASP A 108 19.74 -1.63 5.88
C ASP A 108 18.96 -1.40 7.19
N ASN A 109 18.63 -0.16 7.50
CA ASN A 109 17.83 0.20 8.67
C ASN A 109 16.33 0.17 8.40
N VAL A 110 15.90 -0.07 7.15
CA VAL A 110 14.49 -0.14 6.77
C VAL A 110 14.20 -1.48 6.10
N HIS A 111 13.43 -2.33 6.77
CA HIS A 111 12.99 -3.59 6.21
C HIS A 111 11.47 -3.63 6.10
N VAL A 112 10.95 -3.56 4.88
CA VAL A 112 9.51 -3.69 4.60
C VAL A 112 9.31 -4.74 3.52
N GLY A 113 8.67 -5.84 3.86
CA GLY A 113 8.46 -6.90 2.90
C GLY A 113 7.22 -7.75 3.18
N PRO A 114 6.71 -8.42 2.15
CA PRO A 114 5.98 -9.65 2.35
C PRO A 114 6.98 -10.67 2.90
N SER A 115 6.56 -11.45 3.87
CA SER A 115 7.47 -12.34 4.55
C SER A 115 7.17 -13.79 4.26
N ASP A 116 5.88 -14.20 4.37
CA ASP A 116 5.55 -15.62 4.22
C ASP A 116 4.07 -15.85 3.87
N TYR A 117 3.81 -17.07 3.37
CA TYR A 117 2.50 -17.58 3.05
C TYR A 117 2.16 -18.77 3.95
N VAL A 118 1.04 -18.67 4.66
CA VAL A 118 0.53 -19.72 5.54
C VAL A 118 -0.90 -20.09 5.12
N PRO A 119 -1.12 -21.23 4.42
CA PRO A 119 -2.40 -21.56 3.78
C PRO A 119 -3.60 -21.56 4.73
N TRP A 120 -3.44 -22.03 5.95
CA TRP A 120 -4.53 -22.12 6.93
C TRP A 120 -5.00 -20.75 7.48
N LEU A 121 -4.25 -19.68 7.23
CA LEU A 121 -4.71 -18.32 7.51
C LEU A 121 -5.87 -17.89 6.61
N THR A 122 -6.01 -18.51 5.44
CA THR A 122 -7.03 -18.16 4.45
C THR A 122 -6.97 -16.68 4.07
N ASP A 123 -8.01 -15.89 4.31
CA ASP A 123 -8.03 -14.46 4.01
C ASP A 123 -7.43 -13.58 5.13
N ARG A 124 -6.97 -14.17 6.22
CA ARG A 124 -6.32 -13.43 7.32
C ARG A 124 -4.90 -13.05 6.95
N LYS A 125 -4.51 -11.90 7.45
CA LYS A 125 -3.18 -11.31 7.25
C LYS A 125 -2.70 -10.72 8.56
N TRP A 126 -1.48 -11.04 8.92
CA TRP A 126 -0.77 -10.44 10.05
C TRP A 126 0.32 -9.52 9.57
N ALA A 127 0.53 -8.43 10.30
CA ALA A 127 1.70 -7.58 10.16
C ALA A 127 2.34 -7.38 11.53
N HIS A 128 3.63 -7.63 11.62
CA HIS A 128 4.46 -7.26 12.76
C HIS A 128 5.27 -6.04 12.36
N ILE A 129 5.06 -4.93 13.07
CA ILE A 129 5.75 -3.67 12.85
C ILE A 129 6.59 -3.37 14.07
N ARG A 130 7.88 -3.11 13.87
CA ARG A 130 8.79 -2.64 14.88
C ARG A 130 9.40 -1.33 14.46
N VAL A 131 9.41 -0.37 15.37
CA VAL A 131 9.98 0.97 15.20
C VAL A 131 10.94 1.22 16.34
N GLU A 132 12.19 1.49 16.03
CA GLU A 132 13.25 1.77 17.01
C GLU A 132 13.73 3.20 16.83
N GLY A 133 13.75 3.94 17.92
CA GLY A 133 14.14 5.33 17.92
C GLY A 133 14.92 5.74 19.14
N GLN A 134 15.30 7.00 19.14
CA GLN A 134 16.07 7.65 20.17
C GLN A 134 15.32 8.89 20.66
N ALA A 135 14.93 8.87 21.93
CA ALA A 135 14.24 9.96 22.58
C ALA A 135 15.22 10.95 23.23
N PHE A 136 14.70 11.92 23.97
CA PHE A 136 15.51 12.89 24.71
C PHE A 136 16.56 12.22 25.60
N GLY A 137 17.77 12.77 25.61
CA GLY A 137 18.90 12.22 26.38
C GLY A 137 19.46 10.93 25.81
N ASP A 138 19.26 10.71 24.50
CA ASP A 138 19.73 9.52 23.77
C ASP A 138 19.16 8.17 24.27
N VAL A 139 18.04 8.25 24.99
CA VAL A 139 17.39 7.05 25.56
C VAL A 139 16.66 6.28 24.46
N PRO A 140 16.88 4.95 24.34
CA PRO A 140 16.15 4.13 23.38
C PRO A 140 14.64 4.14 23.63
N LEU A 141 13.86 4.26 22.55
CA LEU A 141 12.41 4.14 22.54
C LEU A 141 12.03 3.16 21.43
N ASN A 142 11.42 2.05 21.83
CA ASN A 142 11.03 1.00 20.87
C ASN A 142 9.51 0.79 20.97
N LEU A 143 8.90 0.59 19.80
CA LEU A 143 7.48 0.29 19.69
C LEU A 143 7.30 -0.95 18.83
N GLU A 144 6.47 -1.86 19.30
CA GLU A 144 6.03 -3.02 18.53
C GLU A 144 4.51 -3.02 18.41
N LEU A 145 4.04 -3.35 17.21
CA LEU A 145 2.62 -3.49 16.92
C LEU A 145 2.38 -4.74 16.10
N LYS A 146 1.41 -5.54 16.51
CA LYS A 146 0.84 -6.61 15.71
C LYS A 146 -0.54 -6.20 15.22
N LEU A 147 -0.70 -6.18 13.90
CA LEU A 147 -1.98 -5.96 13.24
C LEU A 147 -2.47 -7.30 12.68
N GLU A 148 -3.74 -7.64 12.91
CA GLU A 148 -4.41 -8.74 12.22
C GLU A 148 -5.67 -8.21 11.54
N VAL A 149 -5.85 -8.54 10.27
CA VAL A 149 -7.02 -8.15 9.47
C VAL A 149 -7.51 -9.31 8.61
N TRP A 150 -8.80 -9.27 8.27
CA TRP A 150 -9.34 -10.00 7.14
C TRP A 150 -9.15 -9.13 5.89
N ASP A 151 -8.29 -9.56 4.98
CA ASP A 151 -7.74 -8.71 3.91
C ASP A 151 -8.82 -8.25 2.92
N SER A 152 -9.68 -9.16 2.47
CA SER A 152 -10.73 -8.85 1.50
C SER A 152 -11.79 -7.89 2.03
N PRO A 153 -12.42 -8.11 3.21
CA PRO A 153 -13.35 -7.13 3.78
C PRO A 153 -12.70 -5.78 4.09
N ASN A 154 -11.44 -5.79 4.53
CA ASN A 154 -10.69 -4.58 4.82
C ASN A 154 -10.40 -3.74 3.57
N SER A 155 -10.38 -4.36 2.40
CA SER A 155 -10.22 -3.67 1.11
C SER A 155 -11.54 -3.26 0.49
N ALA A 156 -12.63 -3.98 0.78
CA ALA A 156 -13.93 -3.81 0.11
C ALA A 156 -14.49 -2.38 0.25
N GLY A 157 -14.38 -1.76 1.42
CA GLY A 157 -14.84 -0.40 1.65
C GLY A 157 -14.17 0.62 0.72
N ILE A 158 -12.85 0.52 0.57
CA ILE A 158 -12.07 1.40 -0.31
C ILE A 158 -12.41 1.15 -1.78
N VAL A 159 -12.61 -0.11 -2.17
CA VAL A 159 -13.03 -0.45 -3.55
C VAL A 159 -14.41 0.13 -3.87
N ILE A 160 -15.36 0.07 -2.93
CA ILE A 160 -16.68 0.69 -3.09
C ILE A 160 -16.54 2.21 -3.28
N ASP A 161 -15.71 2.88 -2.49
CA ASP A 161 -15.48 4.32 -2.64
C ASP A 161 -14.79 4.64 -3.97
N ALA A 162 -13.82 3.84 -4.42
CA ALA A 162 -13.20 3.99 -5.72
C ALA A 162 -14.22 3.87 -6.88
N VAL A 163 -15.15 2.91 -6.78
CA VAL A 163 -16.26 2.76 -7.76
C VAL A 163 -17.17 4.00 -7.74
N ARG A 164 -17.49 4.53 -6.55
CA ARG A 164 -18.30 5.74 -6.41
C ARG A 164 -17.58 6.96 -6.99
N CYS A 165 -16.28 7.11 -6.75
CA CYS A 165 -15.47 8.17 -7.34
C CYS A 165 -15.43 8.08 -8.88
N CYS A 166 -15.23 6.88 -9.43
CA CYS A 166 -15.33 6.66 -10.88
C CYS A 166 -16.70 7.04 -11.44
N LYS A 167 -17.78 6.70 -10.74
CA LYS A 167 -19.13 7.08 -11.17
C LYS A 167 -19.35 8.59 -11.11
N LEU A 168 -18.86 9.25 -10.08
CA LEU A 168 -18.91 10.70 -9.97
C LEU A 168 -18.14 11.37 -11.11
N ALA A 169 -16.90 10.92 -11.36
CA ALA A 169 -16.08 11.41 -12.46
C ALA A 169 -16.79 11.28 -13.83
N LEU A 170 -17.42 10.12 -14.10
CA LEU A 170 -18.24 9.94 -15.30
C LEU A 170 -19.37 10.98 -15.41
N ASN A 171 -20.06 11.26 -14.32
CA ASN A 171 -21.17 12.22 -14.31
C ASN A 171 -20.69 13.66 -14.55
N GLU A 172 -19.48 14.00 -14.08
CA GLU A 172 -18.85 15.32 -14.23
C GLU A 172 -18.02 15.46 -15.53
N GLY A 173 -17.97 14.41 -16.35
CA GLY A 173 -17.18 14.40 -17.59
C GLY A 173 -15.66 14.38 -17.36
N ILE A 174 -15.20 13.95 -16.18
CA ILE A 174 -13.80 13.79 -15.85
C ILE A 174 -13.32 12.42 -16.36
N SER A 175 -12.19 12.38 -17.06
CA SER A 175 -11.65 11.17 -17.68
C SER A 175 -10.17 11.01 -17.45
N GLY A 176 -9.64 9.84 -17.83
CA GLY A 176 -8.25 9.49 -17.60
C GLY A 176 -7.99 8.95 -16.18
N GLN A 177 -6.74 9.05 -15.74
CA GLN A 177 -6.35 8.62 -14.40
C GLN A 177 -6.91 9.57 -13.35
N LEU A 178 -7.58 8.99 -12.35
CA LEU A 178 -8.00 9.69 -11.13
C LEU A 178 -6.94 9.46 -10.05
N ASP A 179 -6.44 10.55 -9.43
CA ASP A 179 -5.46 10.56 -8.34
C ASP A 179 -6.13 10.64 -6.95
#